data_4f6293a86073846b9ab99d2bb6b376ff
#
_entry.id   4f6293a86073846b9ab99d2bb6b376ff
#
_cell.length_a   1.000
_cell.length_b   1.000
_cell.length_c   1.000
_cell.angle_alpha   90.00
_cell.angle_beta   90.00
_cell.angle_gamma   90.00
#
_symmetry.space_group_name_H-M   'P 1'
#
loop_
_entity.id
_entity.type
_entity.pdbx_description
1 polymer ?
#
loop_
_entity_poly.entity_id
_entity_poly.type
_entity_poly.pdbx_seq_one_letter_code
_entity_poly.pdbx_strand_id
1 'polypeptide(L)'
;MGYYNVVWNDRFAYHHESLSRGSDESPEKMQRLVQERELLYQMHPQFRGEDPFYPKGLNREGLDSRVVPAYLTDRNVLQEPFWKRGLPGGEELQKIRRDNCLMARVETAGPERIQGYSVILGDDNACYEKHLLLIPCGETEGQGVWSMQLMPAYRQELEENLPDQKNVALGGFCVLREGEQLPAGNYMIAVLVVNRVSKLKLWNTTGKYLTVELPAAKE
;
A
#
# COMPACT_ATOMS: atom_id res chain seq x y z
N MET A 1 9.82 33.94 6.75
CA MET A 1 9.29 33.42 5.48
C MET A 1 9.73 31.97 5.39
N GLY A 2 8.82 31.03 5.33
CA GLY A 2 9.14 29.62 5.16
C GLY A 2 9.21 29.28 3.68
N TYR A 3 10.25 28.58 3.29
CA TYR A 3 10.37 28.02 1.94
C TYR A 3 9.86 26.58 1.98
N TYR A 4 9.07 26.20 1.00
CA TYR A 4 8.65 24.82 0.81
C TYR A 4 9.55 24.14 -0.21
N ASN A 5 10.07 22.97 0.12
CA ASN A 5 10.72 22.11 -0.84
C ASN A 5 9.64 21.40 -1.67
N VAL A 6 9.69 21.59 -2.98
CA VAL A 6 8.80 20.90 -3.91
C VAL A 6 9.57 19.75 -4.54
N VAL A 7 9.06 18.54 -4.40
CA VAL A 7 9.58 17.37 -5.12
C VAL A 7 8.91 17.33 -6.50
N TRP A 8 9.72 17.55 -7.53
CA TRP A 8 9.27 17.39 -8.90
C TRP A 8 9.44 15.93 -9.31
N ASN A 9 8.34 15.26 -9.56
CA ASN A 9 8.34 13.82 -9.88
C ASN A 9 8.41 13.57 -11.40
N ASP A 10 9.40 14.20 -12.06
CA ASP A 10 9.66 13.99 -13.48
C ASP A 10 11.18 13.95 -13.73
N ARG A 11 11.58 13.33 -14.83
CA ARG A 11 12.98 13.23 -15.22
C ARG A 11 13.39 14.47 -16.00
N PHE A 12 14.00 15.44 -15.34
CA PHE A 12 14.55 16.64 -15.97
C PHE A 12 16.08 16.63 -16.05
N ALA A 13 16.75 15.72 -15.35
CA ALA A 13 18.20 15.57 -15.38
C ALA A 13 18.63 14.14 -15.08
N TYR A 14 19.79 13.74 -15.59
CA TYR A 14 20.48 12.51 -15.21
C TYR A 14 21.69 12.86 -14.38
N HIS A 15 21.80 12.33 -13.18
CA HIS A 15 22.99 12.42 -12.36
C HIS A 15 23.83 11.16 -12.57
N HIS A 16 25.01 11.33 -13.15
CA HIS A 16 25.98 10.24 -13.29
C HIS A 16 26.84 10.20 -12.03
N GLU A 17 26.49 9.33 -11.09
CA GLU A 17 27.27 9.15 -9.88
C GLU A 17 28.70 8.70 -10.20
N SER A 18 29.64 9.17 -9.40
CA SER A 18 31.05 8.74 -9.40
C SER A 18 31.89 9.10 -10.63
N LEU A 19 31.36 9.74 -11.68
CA LEU A 19 32.16 10.12 -12.85
C LEU A 19 33.23 11.19 -12.52
N SER A 20 32.95 12.08 -11.57
CA SER A 20 33.87 13.16 -11.18
C SER A 20 34.62 12.91 -9.87
N ARG A 21 34.13 12.04 -9.01
CA ARG A 21 34.67 11.81 -7.66
C ARG A 21 35.32 10.44 -7.47
N GLY A 22 35.14 9.51 -8.39
CA GLY A 22 35.52 8.12 -8.22
C GLY A 22 34.68 7.39 -7.17
N SER A 23 35.06 6.17 -6.81
CA SER A 23 34.37 5.38 -5.77
C SER A 23 34.55 6.04 -4.40
N ASP A 24 33.49 6.07 -3.60
CA ASP A 24 33.52 6.51 -2.19
C ASP A 24 33.98 5.40 -1.23
N GLU A 25 34.45 4.29 -1.77
CA GLU A 25 34.87 3.09 -1.00
C GLU A 25 36.33 3.14 -0.54
N SER A 26 37.07 4.24 -0.80
CA SER A 26 38.43 4.32 -0.29
C SER A 26 38.44 4.42 1.24
N PRO A 27 39.43 3.79 1.93
CA PRO A 27 39.52 3.82 3.39
C PRO A 27 39.54 5.24 3.97
N GLU A 28 40.19 6.17 3.30
CA GLU A 28 40.29 7.58 3.73
C GLU A 28 38.93 8.27 3.66
N LYS A 29 38.18 8.05 2.60
CA LYS A 29 36.82 8.62 2.45
C LYS A 29 35.85 8.00 3.45
N MET A 30 35.94 6.71 3.69
CA MET A 30 35.11 6.03 4.70
C MET A 30 35.43 6.55 6.11
N GLN A 31 36.69 6.76 6.43
CA GLN A 31 37.08 7.34 7.72
C GLN A 31 36.55 8.76 7.89
N ARG A 32 36.61 9.57 6.84
CA ARG A 32 36.05 10.92 6.84
C ARG A 32 34.51 10.89 7.02
N LEU A 33 33.81 10.03 6.30
CA LEU A 33 32.36 9.86 6.45
C LEU A 33 31.96 9.49 7.90
N VAL A 34 32.72 8.59 8.53
CA VAL A 34 32.49 8.23 9.94
C VAL A 34 32.68 9.44 10.86
N GLN A 35 33.73 10.23 10.65
CA GLN A 35 34.00 11.44 11.43
C GLN A 35 32.90 12.51 11.25
N GLU A 36 32.49 12.76 10.01
CA GLU A 36 31.43 13.71 9.69
C GLU A 36 30.08 13.26 10.29
N ARG A 37 29.80 11.98 10.27
CA ARG A 37 28.60 11.40 10.89
C ARG A 37 28.62 11.57 12.42
N GLU A 38 29.74 11.29 13.07
CA GLU A 38 29.85 11.46 14.53
C GLU A 38 29.72 12.95 14.92
N LEU A 39 30.27 13.87 14.12
CA LEU A 39 30.10 15.30 14.33
C LEU A 39 28.61 15.71 14.17
N LEU A 40 27.93 15.18 13.15
CA LEU A 40 26.50 15.40 12.97
C LEU A 40 25.69 14.93 14.19
N TYR A 41 26.01 13.75 14.73
CA TYR A 41 25.31 13.22 15.91
C TYR A 41 25.66 13.95 17.20
N GLN A 42 26.83 14.60 17.28
CA GLN A 42 27.15 15.50 18.41
C GLN A 42 26.35 16.78 18.35
N MET A 43 26.17 17.35 17.15
CA MET A 43 25.36 18.57 16.97
C MET A 43 23.85 18.29 17.03
N HIS A 44 23.43 17.10 16.62
CA HIS A 44 22.02 16.70 16.49
C HIS A 44 21.80 15.31 17.11
N PRO A 45 21.85 15.17 18.45
CA PRO A 45 21.72 13.88 19.13
C PRO A 45 20.42 13.12 18.82
N GLN A 46 19.36 13.84 18.43
CA GLN A 46 18.07 13.27 18.06
C GLN A 46 18.13 12.40 16.80
N PHE A 47 19.18 12.53 15.98
CA PHE A 47 19.35 11.69 14.78
C PHE A 47 20.10 10.39 15.06
N ARG A 48 20.68 10.24 16.25
CA ARG A 48 21.36 9.01 16.64
C ARG A 48 20.34 7.91 16.91
N GLY A 49 20.22 6.97 15.97
CA GLY A 49 19.35 5.81 16.08
C GLY A 49 17.95 5.97 15.47
N GLU A 50 17.37 7.18 15.45
CA GLU A 50 16.09 7.45 14.79
C GLU A 50 16.13 8.77 14.03
N ASP A 51 16.41 8.69 12.73
CA ASP A 51 16.18 9.83 11.85
C ASP A 51 14.67 10.00 11.66
N PRO A 52 14.07 11.12 12.14
CA PRO A 52 12.62 11.33 12.02
C PRO A 52 12.16 11.50 10.57
N PHE A 53 13.09 11.80 9.64
CA PHE A 53 12.80 11.96 8.22
C PHE A 53 13.06 10.70 7.41
N TYR A 54 13.76 9.70 7.99
CA TYR A 54 14.00 8.45 7.30
C TYR A 54 12.80 7.50 7.44
N PRO A 55 12.20 7.04 6.33
CA PRO A 55 11.04 6.16 6.39
C PRO A 55 11.32 4.90 7.20
N LYS A 56 10.49 4.62 8.20
CA LYS A 56 10.67 3.48 9.12
C LYS A 56 10.64 2.11 8.42
N GLY A 57 10.03 2.06 7.22
CA GLY A 57 9.93 0.84 6.42
C GLY A 57 11.11 0.57 5.51
N LEU A 58 12.13 1.43 5.49
CA LEU A 58 13.32 1.22 4.68
C LEU A 58 14.46 0.66 5.52
N ASN A 59 15.35 -0.10 4.83
CA ASN A 59 16.53 -0.66 5.47
C ASN A 59 17.44 0.44 6.02
N ARG A 60 17.76 0.36 7.31
CA ARG A 60 18.67 1.28 7.99
C ARG A 60 20.11 0.76 8.06
N GLU A 61 20.27 -0.52 7.76
CA GLU A 61 21.56 -1.22 7.78
C GLU A 61 21.99 -1.46 6.33
N GLY A 62 22.82 -0.58 5.80
CA GLY A 62 23.34 -0.71 4.45
C GLY A 62 23.01 0.46 3.54
N LEU A 63 23.48 0.36 2.30
CA LEU A 63 23.34 1.42 1.29
C LEU A 63 22.08 1.24 0.40
N ASP A 64 21.30 0.21 0.65
CA ASP A 64 20.09 -0.04 -0.13
C ASP A 64 18.84 0.50 0.60
N SER A 65 17.97 1.10 -0.16
CA SER A 65 16.68 1.60 0.30
C SER A 65 15.58 0.53 0.18
N ARG A 66 15.91 -0.76 0.36
CA ARG A 66 14.93 -1.83 0.31
C ARG A 66 13.94 -1.72 1.46
N VAL A 67 12.70 -2.07 1.17
CA VAL A 67 11.66 -2.18 2.21
C VAL A 67 12.01 -3.35 3.13
N VAL A 68 12.01 -3.09 4.43
CA VAL A 68 12.30 -4.12 5.43
C VAL A 68 11.05 -4.97 5.66
N PRO A 69 11.09 -6.29 5.42
CA PRO A 69 9.93 -7.16 5.63
C PRO A 69 9.37 -7.07 7.06
N ALA A 70 10.23 -7.00 8.07
CA ALA A 70 9.84 -6.85 9.47
C ALA A 70 8.97 -5.60 9.71
N TYR A 71 9.24 -4.49 9.01
CA TYR A 71 8.40 -3.31 9.10
C TYR A 71 6.97 -3.56 8.62
N LEU A 72 6.83 -4.35 7.58
CA LEU A 72 5.52 -4.69 7.00
C LEU A 72 4.79 -5.72 7.85
N THR A 73 5.52 -6.63 8.50
CA THR A 73 4.95 -7.64 9.40
C THR A 73 4.60 -7.09 10.78
N ASP A 74 5.49 -6.31 11.38
CA ASP A 74 5.27 -5.71 12.71
C ASP A 74 4.12 -4.69 12.72
N ARG A 75 3.86 -4.10 11.58
CA ARG A 75 2.75 -3.17 11.48
C ARG A 75 1.51 -3.85 10.98
N ASN A 76 1.31 -5.15 10.90
CA ASN A 76 0.00 -5.54 10.40
C ASN A 76 -0.70 -4.29 9.91
N VAL A 77 -0.49 -3.81 8.70
CA VAL A 77 -0.86 -2.44 8.33
C VAL A 77 -2.37 -2.33 8.52
N LEU A 78 -2.74 -1.98 9.76
CA LEU A 78 -4.13 -1.82 10.16
C LEU A 78 -4.54 -0.49 9.56
N GLN A 79 -5.13 -0.56 8.41
CA GLN A 79 -5.60 0.62 7.72
C GLN A 79 -6.94 1.04 8.32
N GLU A 80 -7.01 2.30 8.75
CA GLU A 80 -8.30 2.91 9.12
C GLU A 80 -9.24 2.97 7.92
N PRO A 81 -10.54 2.80 8.12
CA PRO A 81 -11.51 2.81 7.03
C PRO A 81 -11.66 4.24 6.47
N PHE A 82 -11.42 4.39 5.18
CA PHE A 82 -11.65 5.64 4.45
C PHE A 82 -12.43 5.38 3.17
N TRP A 83 -13.71 5.13 3.34
CA TRP A 83 -14.60 4.80 2.24
C TRP A 83 -15.02 6.04 1.44
N LYS A 84 -14.96 5.92 0.12
CA LYS A 84 -15.48 6.90 -0.82
C LYS A 84 -16.60 6.28 -1.65
N ARG A 85 -17.66 7.04 -1.88
CA ARG A 85 -18.71 6.61 -2.78
C ARG A 85 -18.23 6.74 -4.24
N GLY A 86 -18.40 5.69 -5.03
CA GLY A 86 -17.95 5.60 -6.41
C GLY A 86 -16.60 4.91 -6.57
N LEU A 87 -16.17 4.75 -7.81
CA LEU A 87 -14.88 4.16 -8.16
C LEU A 87 -13.83 5.24 -8.42
N PRO A 88 -12.54 4.89 -8.32
CA PRO A 88 -11.46 5.78 -8.75
C PRO A 88 -11.67 6.24 -10.19
N GLY A 89 -11.70 7.58 -10.40
CA GLY A 89 -11.92 8.17 -11.72
C GLY A 89 -13.38 8.31 -12.14
N GLY A 90 -14.35 7.99 -11.26
CA GLY A 90 -15.78 8.23 -11.51
C GLY A 90 -16.43 7.31 -12.56
N GLU A 91 -15.79 6.22 -12.93
CA GLU A 91 -16.31 5.25 -13.87
C GLU A 91 -17.36 4.33 -13.23
N GLU A 92 -18.20 3.74 -14.06
CA GLU A 92 -19.17 2.72 -13.64
C GLU A 92 -18.50 1.34 -13.67
N LEU A 93 -18.75 0.51 -12.64
CA LEU A 93 -18.13 -0.82 -12.50
C LEU A 93 -18.39 -1.73 -13.71
N GLN A 94 -19.58 -1.61 -14.33
CA GLN A 94 -19.97 -2.41 -15.49
C GLN A 94 -19.10 -2.14 -16.74
N LYS A 95 -18.45 -0.97 -16.79
CA LYS A 95 -17.53 -0.60 -17.87
C LYS A 95 -16.12 -1.13 -17.67
N ILE A 96 -15.80 -1.60 -16.46
CA ILE A 96 -14.49 -2.13 -16.11
C ILE A 96 -14.52 -3.64 -16.27
N ARG A 97 -13.50 -4.18 -16.92
CA ARG A 97 -13.37 -5.62 -17.15
C ARG A 97 -13.23 -6.38 -15.84
N ARG A 98 -14.10 -7.35 -15.65
CA ARG A 98 -13.89 -8.40 -14.64
C ARG A 98 -12.92 -9.43 -15.19
N ASP A 99 -11.87 -9.74 -14.43
CA ASP A 99 -10.82 -10.65 -14.92
C ASP A 99 -10.34 -11.59 -13.82
N ASN A 100 -10.25 -12.88 -14.16
CA ASN A 100 -9.79 -13.91 -13.24
C ASN A 100 -8.26 -13.94 -13.08
N CYS A 101 -7.49 -13.20 -13.90
CA CYS A 101 -6.06 -12.98 -13.61
C CYS A 101 -5.86 -12.21 -12.30
N LEU A 102 -6.85 -11.43 -11.87
CA LEU A 102 -6.90 -10.83 -10.54
C LEU A 102 -7.44 -11.85 -9.53
N MET A 103 -6.54 -12.52 -8.84
CA MET A 103 -6.87 -13.37 -7.69
C MET A 103 -7.10 -12.47 -6.47
N ALA A 104 -8.34 -12.44 -5.98
CA ALA A 104 -8.73 -11.66 -4.81
C ALA A 104 -9.36 -12.60 -3.76
N ARG A 105 -8.83 -12.60 -2.55
CA ARG A 105 -9.32 -13.43 -1.47
C ARG A 105 -9.46 -12.62 -0.18
N VAL A 106 -10.62 -12.73 0.44
CA VAL A 106 -10.86 -12.25 1.81
C VAL A 106 -10.88 -13.46 2.73
N GLU A 107 -10.02 -13.44 3.72
CA GLU A 107 -9.87 -14.48 4.73
C GLU A 107 -10.79 -14.18 5.93
N THR A 108 -10.83 -12.92 6.33
CA THR A 108 -11.68 -12.43 7.43
C THR A 108 -12.52 -11.25 6.93
N ALA A 109 -13.82 -11.33 7.16
CA ALA A 109 -14.77 -10.22 7.00
C ALA A 109 -15.65 -10.20 8.26
N GLY A 110 -15.08 -9.73 9.35
CA GLY A 110 -15.70 -9.70 10.67
C GLY A 110 -16.12 -8.31 11.13
N PRO A 111 -16.60 -8.19 12.36
CA PRO A 111 -17.01 -6.89 12.93
C PRO A 111 -15.84 -5.94 13.15
N GLU A 112 -14.63 -6.44 13.35
CA GLU A 112 -13.46 -5.62 13.67
C GLU A 112 -12.64 -5.25 12.43
N ARG A 113 -12.54 -6.14 11.45
CA ARG A 113 -11.66 -5.96 10.29
C ARG A 113 -12.06 -6.77 9.06
N ILE A 114 -11.58 -6.30 7.92
CA ILE A 114 -11.55 -7.04 6.65
C ILE A 114 -10.09 -7.31 6.32
N GLN A 115 -9.71 -8.57 6.20
CA GLN A 115 -8.34 -8.98 5.93
C GLN A 115 -8.30 -9.99 4.77
N GLY A 116 -7.26 -9.87 3.95
CA GLY A 116 -7.10 -10.77 2.82
C GLY A 116 -5.89 -10.39 1.96
N TYR A 117 -5.93 -10.84 0.73
CA TYR A 117 -4.90 -10.50 -0.25
C TYR A 117 -5.47 -10.41 -1.68
N SER A 118 -4.72 -9.75 -2.55
CA SER A 118 -4.98 -9.71 -3.98
C SER A 118 -3.69 -9.73 -4.78
N VAL A 119 -3.65 -10.54 -5.82
CA VAL A 119 -2.50 -10.76 -6.69
C VAL A 119 -2.96 -10.78 -8.14
N ILE A 120 -2.21 -10.15 -9.03
CA ILE A 120 -2.40 -10.23 -10.45
C ILE A 120 -1.45 -11.29 -10.99
N LEU A 121 -2.00 -12.33 -11.59
CA LEU A 121 -1.24 -13.41 -12.16
C LEU A 121 -0.71 -13.02 -13.55
N GLY A 122 0.58 -13.29 -13.79
CA GLY A 122 1.22 -13.04 -15.08
C GLY A 122 1.71 -11.59 -15.28
N ASP A 123 1.62 -10.73 -14.26
CA ASP A 123 2.12 -9.36 -14.35
C ASP A 123 2.86 -8.94 -13.06
N ASP A 124 3.52 -7.79 -13.11
CA ASP A 124 4.25 -7.24 -11.96
C ASP A 124 3.29 -6.54 -10.99
N ASN A 125 3.09 -7.13 -9.80
CA ASN A 125 2.17 -6.64 -8.80
C ASN A 125 2.53 -5.24 -8.24
N ALA A 126 3.79 -4.82 -8.33
CA ALA A 126 4.21 -3.48 -7.95
C ALA A 126 3.68 -2.37 -8.87
N CYS A 127 3.24 -2.73 -10.08
CA CYS A 127 2.70 -1.77 -11.03
C CYS A 127 1.25 -1.36 -10.76
N TYR A 128 0.61 -1.92 -9.72
CA TYR A 128 -0.82 -1.73 -9.51
C TYR A 128 -1.15 -1.04 -8.18
N GLU A 129 -2.06 -0.09 -8.25
CA GLU A 129 -2.81 0.38 -7.09
C GLU A 129 -3.99 -0.56 -6.87
N LYS A 130 -4.30 -0.85 -5.62
CA LYS A 130 -5.36 -1.77 -5.22
C LYS A 130 -6.42 -1.03 -4.44
N HIS A 131 -7.68 -1.36 -4.70
CA HIS A 131 -8.83 -0.79 -4.02
C HIS A 131 -9.77 -1.90 -3.56
N LEU A 132 -10.19 -1.84 -2.30
CA LEU A 132 -11.28 -2.67 -1.82
C LEU A 132 -12.59 -2.03 -2.26
N LEU A 133 -13.49 -2.85 -2.77
CA LEU A 133 -14.82 -2.44 -3.18
C LEU A 133 -15.87 -3.10 -2.30
N LEU A 134 -16.86 -2.32 -1.91
CA LEU A 134 -18.12 -2.81 -1.35
C LEU A 134 -19.24 -2.50 -2.34
N ILE A 135 -19.79 -3.54 -2.92
CA ILE A 135 -20.83 -3.47 -3.93
C ILE A 135 -22.15 -3.80 -3.24
N PRO A 136 -23.07 -2.83 -3.12
CA PRO A 136 -24.35 -3.07 -2.48
C PRO A 136 -25.13 -4.19 -3.15
N CYS A 137 -25.78 -5.03 -2.37
CA CYS A 137 -26.60 -6.13 -2.86
C CYS A 137 -27.88 -6.30 -2.01
N GLY A 138 -28.89 -6.96 -2.59
CA GLY A 138 -30.19 -7.09 -1.96
C GLY A 138 -30.94 -5.75 -1.85
N GLU A 139 -31.44 -5.41 -0.69
CA GLU A 139 -32.20 -4.19 -0.44
C GLU A 139 -31.41 -2.90 -0.64
N THR A 140 -30.10 -2.97 -0.66
CA THR A 140 -29.19 -1.82 -0.90
C THR A 140 -28.76 -1.71 -2.36
N GLU A 141 -29.23 -2.59 -3.23
CA GLU A 141 -28.91 -2.55 -4.65
C GLU A 141 -29.27 -1.19 -5.27
N GLY A 142 -28.32 -0.59 -6.03
CA GLY A 142 -28.51 0.74 -6.61
C GLY A 142 -27.95 1.91 -5.80
N GLN A 143 -27.50 1.69 -4.55
CA GLN A 143 -26.91 2.77 -3.72
C GLN A 143 -25.53 3.26 -4.21
N GLY A 144 -24.96 2.63 -5.22
CA GLY A 144 -23.62 2.90 -5.73
C GLY A 144 -22.52 2.15 -4.96
N VAL A 145 -21.42 1.93 -5.65
CA VAL A 145 -20.24 1.21 -5.08
C VAL A 145 -19.49 2.09 -4.10
N TRP A 146 -18.98 1.51 -3.04
CA TRP A 146 -18.02 2.14 -2.14
C TRP A 146 -16.62 1.60 -2.44
N SER A 147 -15.64 2.47 -2.43
CA SER A 147 -14.26 2.10 -2.71
C SER A 147 -13.30 2.71 -1.69
N MET A 148 -12.22 1.99 -1.42
CA MET A 148 -11.16 2.47 -0.56
C MET A 148 -9.82 1.98 -1.11
N GLN A 149 -8.84 2.87 -1.24
CA GLN A 149 -7.49 2.49 -1.61
C GLN A 149 -6.86 1.64 -0.51
N LEU A 150 -6.28 0.51 -0.88
CA LEU A 150 -5.62 -0.40 0.04
C LEU A 150 -4.16 -0.03 0.24
N MET A 151 -3.73 -0.06 1.49
CA MET A 151 -2.31 -0.08 1.84
C MET A 151 -1.80 -1.52 1.77
N PRO A 152 -0.65 -1.76 1.12
CA PRO A 152 -0.10 -3.10 1.01
C PRO A 152 0.33 -3.63 2.39
N ALA A 153 -0.01 -4.86 2.68
CA ALA A 153 0.51 -5.62 3.82
C ALA A 153 1.40 -6.76 3.31
N TYR A 154 2.50 -7.01 3.99
CA TYR A 154 3.45 -8.04 3.61
C TYR A 154 2.91 -9.44 3.95
N ARG A 155 3.03 -10.35 2.99
CA ARG A 155 2.59 -11.74 3.08
C ARG A 155 3.65 -12.65 2.45
N GLN A 156 4.59 -13.14 3.25
CA GLN A 156 5.68 -13.99 2.78
C GLN A 156 5.18 -15.24 2.06
N GLU A 157 4.10 -15.83 2.56
CA GLU A 157 3.51 -17.03 1.98
C GLU A 157 3.00 -16.85 0.54
N LEU A 158 2.75 -15.62 0.09
CA LEU A 158 2.41 -15.37 -1.31
C LEU A 158 3.61 -15.58 -2.23
N GLU A 159 4.82 -15.21 -1.81
CA GLU A 159 6.04 -15.50 -2.57
C GLU A 159 6.34 -17.01 -2.59
N GLU A 160 6.16 -17.67 -1.46
CA GLU A 160 6.39 -19.11 -1.34
C GLU A 160 5.43 -19.93 -2.21
N ASN A 161 4.14 -19.52 -2.25
CA ASN A 161 3.11 -20.21 -3.02
C ASN A 161 3.03 -19.81 -4.50
N LEU A 162 3.60 -18.65 -4.86
CA LEU A 162 3.54 -18.07 -6.21
C LEU A 162 4.94 -17.62 -6.67
N PRO A 163 5.94 -18.52 -6.70
CA PRO A 163 7.36 -18.16 -6.95
C PRO A 163 7.60 -17.56 -8.34
N ASP A 164 6.75 -17.87 -9.30
CA ASP A 164 6.86 -17.36 -10.68
C ASP A 164 6.22 -15.97 -10.86
N GLN A 165 5.57 -15.43 -9.82
CA GLN A 165 4.90 -14.13 -9.88
C GLN A 165 5.78 -13.03 -9.27
N LYS A 166 5.77 -11.85 -9.90
CA LYS A 166 6.60 -10.72 -9.46
C LYS A 166 5.90 -9.88 -8.39
N ASN A 167 6.65 -9.54 -7.33
CA ASN A 167 6.25 -8.58 -6.30
C ASN A 167 4.92 -8.90 -5.60
N VAL A 168 4.64 -10.18 -5.39
CA VAL A 168 3.38 -10.65 -4.77
C VAL A 168 3.35 -10.50 -3.26
N ALA A 169 4.51 -10.43 -2.60
CA ALA A 169 4.59 -10.34 -1.14
C ALA A 169 3.82 -9.14 -0.55
N LEU A 170 3.68 -8.06 -1.31
CA LEU A 170 2.87 -6.90 -0.94
C LEU A 170 1.40 -7.02 -1.39
N GLY A 171 0.94 -8.24 -1.58
CA GLY A 171 -0.43 -8.53 -1.98
C GLY A 171 -1.45 -8.43 -0.86
N GLY A 172 -1.03 -8.50 0.40
CA GLY A 172 -1.92 -8.47 1.56
C GLY A 172 -2.57 -7.12 1.83
N PHE A 173 -3.66 -7.16 2.58
CA PHE A 173 -4.31 -5.98 3.15
C PHE A 173 -5.03 -6.31 4.45
N CYS A 174 -5.15 -5.32 5.33
CA CYS A 174 -5.97 -5.41 6.55
C CYS A 174 -6.59 -4.04 6.83
N VAL A 175 -7.92 -3.98 6.77
CA VAL A 175 -8.72 -2.77 6.97
C VAL A 175 -9.51 -2.93 8.26
N LEU A 176 -9.34 -1.97 9.16
CA LEU A 176 -10.17 -1.86 10.37
C LEU A 176 -11.59 -1.45 9.99
N ARG A 177 -12.55 -1.82 10.82
CA ARG A 177 -13.95 -1.41 10.67
C ARG A 177 -14.40 -0.42 11.74
N GLU A 178 -13.60 -0.22 12.77
CA GLU A 178 -13.88 0.78 13.79
C GLU A 178 -13.95 2.18 13.15
N GLY A 179 -15.05 2.89 13.40
CA GLY A 179 -15.28 4.21 12.81
C GLY A 179 -15.70 4.21 11.35
N GLU A 180 -16.00 3.07 10.73
CA GLU A 180 -16.49 3.03 9.35
C GLU A 180 -17.83 3.78 9.21
N GLN A 181 -17.93 4.59 8.15
CA GLN A 181 -19.11 5.39 7.83
C GLN A 181 -19.82 4.80 6.61
N LEU A 182 -20.29 3.58 6.72
CA LEU A 182 -21.03 2.90 5.67
C LEU A 182 -22.52 2.84 6.04
N PRO A 183 -23.41 3.00 5.06
CA PRO A 183 -24.84 2.72 5.30
C PRO A 183 -25.05 1.26 5.70
N ALA A 184 -26.03 1.05 6.56
CA ALA A 184 -26.45 -0.32 6.89
C ALA A 184 -26.91 -1.07 5.63
N GLY A 185 -26.54 -2.33 5.54
CA GLY A 185 -26.90 -3.16 4.39
C GLY A 185 -25.92 -4.30 4.14
N ASN A 186 -26.16 -5.01 3.05
CA ASN A 186 -25.34 -6.12 2.61
C ASN A 186 -24.48 -5.71 1.41
N TYR A 187 -23.23 -6.07 1.45
CA TYR A 187 -22.24 -5.70 0.44
C TYR A 187 -21.46 -6.93 -0.03
N MET A 188 -21.32 -7.10 -1.32
CA MET A 188 -20.36 -8.04 -1.88
C MET A 188 -18.99 -7.38 -1.86
N ILE A 189 -17.99 -8.10 -1.34
CA ILE A 189 -16.61 -7.62 -1.30
C ILE A 189 -15.91 -7.97 -2.60
N ALA A 190 -15.29 -6.99 -3.22
CA ALA A 190 -14.50 -7.14 -4.45
C ALA A 190 -13.19 -6.34 -4.35
N VAL A 191 -12.27 -6.60 -5.27
CA VAL A 191 -11.03 -5.83 -5.42
C VAL A 191 -10.98 -5.26 -6.82
N LEU A 192 -10.64 -3.99 -6.92
CA LEU A 192 -10.28 -3.29 -8.14
C LEU A 192 -8.79 -3.00 -8.11
N VAL A 193 -8.13 -3.20 -9.24
CA VAL A 193 -6.74 -2.81 -9.45
C VAL A 193 -6.64 -1.82 -10.60
N VAL A 194 -5.73 -0.87 -10.46
CA VAL A 194 -5.43 0.16 -11.45
C VAL A 194 -3.95 0.13 -11.77
N ASN A 195 -3.59 -0.21 -12.99
CA ASN A 195 -2.20 -0.13 -13.41
C ASN A 195 -1.73 1.33 -13.41
N ARG A 196 -0.64 1.62 -12.71
CA ARG A 196 -0.14 2.99 -12.50
C ARG A 196 0.30 3.66 -13.80
N VAL A 197 0.76 2.88 -14.78
CA VAL A 197 1.29 3.39 -16.06
C VAL A 197 0.20 3.40 -17.12
N SER A 198 -0.36 2.23 -17.46
CA SER A 198 -1.33 2.11 -18.55
C SER A 198 -2.74 2.59 -18.18
N LYS A 199 -3.00 2.82 -16.89
CA LYS A 199 -4.34 3.14 -16.34
C LYS A 199 -5.38 2.05 -16.58
N LEU A 200 -4.96 0.88 -17.05
CA LEU A 200 -5.83 -0.28 -17.18
C LEU A 200 -6.44 -0.62 -15.82
N LYS A 201 -7.75 -0.84 -15.81
CA LYS A 201 -8.51 -1.24 -14.63
C LYS A 201 -9.07 -2.64 -14.81
N LEU A 202 -8.91 -3.44 -13.78
CA LEU A 202 -9.47 -4.78 -13.68
C LEU A 202 -10.11 -4.94 -12.31
N TRP A 203 -11.18 -5.71 -12.22
CA TRP A 203 -11.74 -6.07 -10.93
C TRP A 203 -12.13 -7.53 -10.85
N ASN A 204 -12.23 -8.04 -9.63
CA ASN A 204 -12.80 -9.36 -9.37
C ASN A 204 -13.46 -9.42 -8.01
N THR A 205 -14.41 -10.32 -7.86
CA THR A 205 -15.07 -10.59 -6.58
C THR A 205 -14.21 -11.50 -5.70
N THR A 206 -14.33 -11.34 -4.41
CA THR A 206 -13.70 -12.22 -3.42
C THR A 206 -14.57 -13.43 -3.06
N GLY A 207 -15.82 -13.44 -3.50
CA GLY A 207 -16.82 -14.42 -3.09
C GLY A 207 -17.32 -14.25 -1.63
N LYS A 208 -16.93 -13.18 -0.95
CA LYS A 208 -17.35 -12.87 0.42
C LYS A 208 -18.29 -11.67 0.46
N TYR A 209 -19.11 -11.65 1.50
CA TYR A 209 -20.08 -10.61 1.78
C TYR A 209 -19.80 -9.98 3.13
N LEU A 210 -20.20 -8.73 3.29
CA LEU A 210 -20.14 -7.95 4.50
C LEU A 210 -21.53 -7.44 4.82
N THR A 211 -21.98 -7.64 6.07
CA THR A 211 -23.16 -6.98 6.60
C THR A 211 -22.73 -5.81 7.49
N VAL A 212 -23.29 -4.64 7.22
CA VAL A 212 -23.15 -3.45 8.06
C VAL A 212 -24.47 -3.24 8.79
N GLU A 213 -24.43 -3.27 10.10
CA GLU A 213 -25.60 -3.07 10.94
C GLU A 213 -25.77 -1.59 11.29
N LEU A 214 -26.99 -1.17 11.57
CA LEU A 214 -27.23 0.15 12.14
C LEU A 214 -26.56 0.25 13.50
N PRO A 215 -25.86 1.36 13.82
CA PRO A 215 -25.36 1.56 15.17
C PRO A 215 -26.52 1.48 16.15
N ALA A 216 -26.34 0.68 17.21
CA ALA A 216 -27.35 0.60 18.28
C ALA A 216 -27.65 2.02 18.77
N ALA A 217 -28.92 2.37 18.83
CA ALA A 217 -29.34 3.66 19.40
C ALA A 217 -28.75 3.74 20.82
N LYS A 218 -27.91 4.74 21.07
CA LYS A 218 -27.46 5.01 22.44
C LYS A 218 -28.66 5.50 23.22
N GLU A 219 -29.15 4.65 24.14
CA GLU A 219 -30.11 5.03 25.15
C GLU A 219 -29.57 6.12 26.09
#